data_d21edb58cf5a8a1c66b895bf1340e985
#
_entry.id   d21edb58cf5a8a1c66b895bf1340e985
#
_cell.length_a   1.000
_cell.length_b   1.000
_cell.length_c   1.000
_cell.angle_alpha   90.00
_cell.angle_beta   90.00
_cell.angle_gamma   90.00
#
_symmetry.space_group_name_H-M   'P 1'
#
loop_
_entity.id
_entity.type
_entity.pdbx_description
1 polymer ?
#
loop_
_entity_poly.entity_id
_entity_poly.type
_entity_poly.pdbx_seq_one_letter_code
_entity_poly.pdbx_strand_id
1 'polypeptide(L)'
;MKKNIAIIMGGYSSEYEISLKSGNVVYELLDAKKYNVYRVHIFKDKWVYVDANNSEFAIDKNDFSVTIAGKKTTFDCVFNAIHGSPGEDGYMQAYFKLLNLPQTSCDMYQASVTFNKRDCLSILKPYGIKTAESFYINLGDTIDEDAIVKKVNLPCFVKANKAGSSFGITKVYKKEDLQNAIDVAFKEDDEIIVESFLDGTEVSVGVITYKGETKVLPITEIVSNNDFFDYKAKYLGESQEITPARLTKEQEEKVNVLAKKVYEILKMKGFSRSEYIFKDGEPHLLEVNTIPGLTKQSILPQQAAVAGIALPELFDNAIVEALK
;
A
#
# COMPACT_ATOMS: atom_id res chain seq x y z
N MET A 1 -26.17 -17.18 10.75
CA MET A 1 -26.54 -15.82 10.25
C MET A 1 -25.43 -15.33 9.36
N LYS A 2 -25.73 -14.53 8.31
CA LYS A 2 -24.70 -13.88 7.52
C LYS A 2 -23.96 -12.85 8.37
N LYS A 3 -22.65 -12.72 8.14
CA LYS A 3 -21.83 -11.67 8.77
C LYS A 3 -22.04 -10.34 8.06
N ASN A 4 -22.07 -9.24 8.82
CA ASN A 4 -22.13 -7.89 8.29
C ASN A 4 -20.70 -7.38 8.04
N ILE A 5 -20.36 -7.09 6.81
CA ILE A 5 -19.03 -6.62 6.41
C ILE A 5 -19.13 -5.17 5.93
N ALA A 6 -18.43 -4.26 6.63
CA ALA A 6 -18.27 -2.90 6.16
C ALA A 6 -17.04 -2.83 5.24
N ILE A 7 -17.21 -2.44 3.98
CA ILE A 7 -16.10 -2.12 3.09
C ILE A 7 -15.84 -0.63 3.20
N ILE A 8 -14.76 -0.24 3.86
CA ILE A 8 -14.37 1.16 3.95
C ILE A 8 -13.58 1.56 2.71
N MET A 9 -13.95 2.69 2.13
CA MET A 9 -13.38 3.23 0.89
C MET A 9 -13.45 4.77 0.88
N GLY A 10 -12.71 5.40 -0.03
CA GLY A 10 -12.53 6.85 -0.11
C GLY A 10 -11.19 7.24 0.48
N GLY A 11 -11.16 7.92 1.60
CA GLY A 11 -9.94 8.39 2.25
C GLY A 11 -9.77 9.90 2.19
N TYR A 12 -8.64 10.37 2.71
CA TYR A 12 -8.31 11.79 2.85
C TYR A 12 -7.18 12.23 1.91
N SER A 13 -6.59 11.26 1.19
CA SER A 13 -5.51 11.48 0.23
C SER A 13 -6.05 11.71 -1.18
N SER A 14 -5.17 12.11 -2.09
CA SER A 14 -5.44 12.21 -3.54
C SER A 14 -5.79 10.87 -4.20
N GLU A 15 -5.62 9.74 -3.49
CA GLU A 15 -5.91 8.39 -3.98
C GLU A 15 -7.37 7.95 -3.74
N TYR A 16 -8.24 8.84 -3.24
CA TYR A 16 -9.62 8.48 -2.84
C TYR A 16 -10.45 7.86 -3.98
N GLU A 17 -10.27 8.30 -5.22
CA GLU A 17 -10.99 7.73 -6.37
C GLU A 17 -10.57 6.29 -6.66
N ILE A 18 -9.28 5.98 -6.51
CA ILE A 18 -8.74 4.63 -6.68
C ILE A 18 -9.26 3.72 -5.57
N SER A 19 -9.35 4.26 -4.35
CA SER A 19 -9.93 3.58 -3.20
C SER A 19 -11.42 3.23 -3.43
N LEU A 20 -12.21 4.16 -3.95
CA LEU A 20 -13.60 3.90 -4.31
C LEU A 20 -13.72 2.77 -5.36
N LYS A 21 -12.86 2.76 -6.38
CA LYS A 21 -12.82 1.68 -7.39
C LYS A 21 -12.47 0.34 -6.76
N SER A 22 -11.43 0.29 -5.92
CA SER A 22 -11.01 -0.92 -5.21
C SER A 22 -12.13 -1.46 -4.30
N GLY A 23 -12.73 -0.60 -3.49
CA GLY A 23 -13.82 -0.99 -2.61
C GLY A 23 -15.07 -1.48 -3.35
N ASN A 24 -15.42 -0.88 -4.48
CA ASN A 24 -16.55 -1.35 -5.31
C ASN A 24 -16.28 -2.73 -5.93
N VAL A 25 -15.04 -3.03 -6.35
CA VAL A 25 -14.69 -4.39 -6.84
C VAL A 25 -14.86 -5.42 -5.72
N VAL A 26 -14.45 -5.11 -4.50
CA VAL A 26 -14.67 -5.99 -3.34
C VAL A 26 -16.18 -6.17 -3.08
N TYR A 27 -16.96 -5.08 -3.11
CA TYR A 27 -18.42 -5.12 -2.93
C TYR A 27 -19.11 -6.01 -3.94
N GLU A 28 -18.74 -5.93 -5.20
CA GLU A 28 -19.34 -6.70 -6.29
C GLU A 28 -18.98 -8.19 -6.24
N LEU A 29 -17.79 -8.53 -5.74
CA LEU A 29 -17.26 -9.89 -5.80
C LEU A 29 -17.44 -10.70 -4.51
N LEU A 30 -17.75 -10.09 -3.38
CA LEU A 30 -18.05 -10.82 -2.16
C LEU A 30 -19.36 -11.60 -2.27
N ASP A 31 -19.35 -12.84 -1.79
CA ASP A 31 -20.51 -13.76 -1.86
C ASP A 31 -21.67 -13.27 -0.99
N ALA A 32 -22.69 -12.72 -1.64
CA ALA A 32 -23.92 -12.28 -0.98
C ALA A 32 -24.71 -13.42 -0.27
N LYS A 33 -24.36 -14.70 -0.48
CA LYS A 33 -24.91 -15.82 0.31
C LYS A 33 -24.25 -15.94 1.68
N LYS A 34 -22.98 -15.54 1.80
CA LYS A 34 -22.20 -15.57 3.05
C LYS A 34 -22.31 -14.29 3.86
N TYR A 35 -22.32 -13.13 3.19
CA TYR A 35 -22.17 -11.81 3.79
C TYR A 35 -23.32 -10.87 3.47
N ASN A 36 -23.62 -9.98 4.41
CA ASN A 36 -24.30 -8.72 4.15
C ASN A 36 -23.22 -7.66 3.99
N VAL A 37 -23.12 -7.04 2.83
CA VAL A 37 -22.00 -6.15 2.48
C VAL A 37 -22.48 -4.70 2.44
N TYR A 38 -21.72 -3.81 3.07
CA TYR A 38 -22.04 -2.39 3.22
C TYR A 38 -20.89 -1.55 2.69
N ARG A 39 -21.15 -0.66 1.72
CA ARG A 39 -20.18 0.33 1.23
C ARG A 39 -20.12 1.50 2.20
N VAL A 40 -19.01 1.68 2.88
CA VAL A 40 -18.83 2.78 3.84
C VAL A 40 -17.77 3.75 3.30
N HIS A 41 -18.25 4.93 2.94
CA HIS A 41 -17.38 6.00 2.47
C HIS A 41 -16.84 6.80 3.65
N ILE A 42 -15.52 6.93 3.70
CA ILE A 42 -14.78 7.66 4.74
C ILE A 42 -14.14 8.90 4.07
N PHE A 43 -14.69 10.08 4.33
CA PHE A 43 -14.15 11.36 3.88
C PHE A 43 -13.90 12.28 5.08
N LYS A 44 -13.11 13.35 4.89
CA LYS A 44 -12.78 14.29 5.97
C LYS A 44 -14.02 14.91 6.62
N ASP A 45 -15.01 15.23 5.82
CA ASP A 45 -16.27 15.88 6.22
C ASP A 45 -17.33 14.89 6.69
N LYS A 46 -17.36 13.66 6.17
CA LYS A 46 -18.41 12.68 6.48
C LYS A 46 -17.94 11.23 6.42
N TRP A 47 -18.56 10.40 7.27
CA TRP A 47 -18.50 8.95 7.22
C TRP A 47 -19.90 8.43 7.01
N VAL A 48 -20.16 7.75 5.90
CA VAL A 48 -21.51 7.34 5.51
C VAL A 48 -21.53 5.93 4.92
N TYR A 49 -22.55 5.16 5.26
CA TYR A 49 -22.96 4.01 4.49
C TYR A 49 -23.72 4.48 3.25
N VAL A 50 -23.38 3.95 2.08
CA VAL A 50 -24.06 4.25 0.80
C VAL A 50 -24.78 3.01 0.31
N ASP A 51 -26.11 3.07 0.24
CA ASP A 51 -26.95 1.94 -0.19
C ASP A 51 -26.94 1.74 -1.73
N ALA A 52 -27.71 0.78 -2.21
CA ALA A 52 -27.81 0.47 -3.64
C ALA A 52 -28.48 1.60 -4.47
N ASN A 53 -29.25 2.48 -3.81
CA ASN A 53 -29.90 3.65 -4.43
C ASN A 53 -29.06 4.93 -4.30
N ASN A 54 -27.81 4.80 -3.80
CA ASN A 54 -26.91 5.90 -3.45
C ASN A 54 -27.45 6.82 -2.34
N SER A 55 -28.36 6.33 -1.50
CA SER A 55 -28.76 7.05 -0.28
C SER A 55 -27.69 6.93 0.77
N GLU A 56 -27.39 8.04 1.47
CA GLU A 56 -26.36 8.12 2.49
C GLU A 56 -26.97 8.04 3.90
N PHE A 57 -26.36 7.20 4.75
CA PHE A 57 -26.71 7.06 6.16
C PHE A 57 -25.45 7.29 7.00
N ALA A 58 -25.52 8.21 7.94
CA ALA A 58 -24.36 8.55 8.78
C ALA A 58 -23.90 7.36 9.61
N ILE A 59 -22.59 7.16 9.66
CA ILE A 59 -21.94 6.21 10.57
C ILE A 59 -21.80 6.87 11.95
N ASP A 60 -22.24 6.18 12.99
CA ASP A 60 -21.97 6.58 14.37
C ASP A 60 -20.49 6.26 14.69
N LYS A 61 -19.69 7.32 14.85
CA LYS A 61 -18.25 7.19 15.12
C LYS A 61 -17.94 6.68 16.53
N ASN A 62 -18.93 6.59 17.44
CA ASN A 62 -18.70 6.07 18.78
C ASN A 62 -18.55 4.55 18.80
N ASP A 63 -19.22 3.84 17.88
CA ASP A 63 -19.21 2.37 17.81
C ASP A 63 -19.16 1.79 16.40
N PHE A 64 -18.94 2.64 15.42
CA PHE A 64 -18.90 2.28 13.99
C PHE A 64 -20.17 1.54 13.51
N SER A 65 -21.35 1.98 13.96
CA SER A 65 -22.64 1.44 13.54
C SER A 65 -23.37 2.38 12.58
N VAL A 66 -24.43 1.89 11.96
CA VAL A 66 -25.33 2.69 11.11
C VAL A 66 -26.78 2.43 11.49
N THR A 67 -27.63 3.47 11.50
CA THR A 67 -29.08 3.32 11.69
C THR A 67 -29.77 3.44 10.34
N ILE A 68 -30.45 2.35 9.93
CA ILE A 68 -31.19 2.26 8.67
C ILE A 68 -32.66 2.00 9.00
N ALA A 69 -33.54 2.88 8.55
CA ALA A 69 -34.98 2.79 8.85
C ALA A 69 -35.32 2.58 10.35
N GLY A 70 -34.60 3.28 11.22
CA GLY A 70 -34.75 3.19 12.68
C GLY A 70 -34.12 1.96 13.34
N LYS A 71 -33.50 1.06 12.57
CA LYS A 71 -32.80 -0.12 13.11
C LYS A 71 -31.30 0.08 13.11
N LYS A 72 -30.68 -0.06 14.27
CA LYS A 72 -29.23 -0.05 14.42
C LYS A 72 -28.62 -1.32 13.84
N THR A 73 -27.61 -1.16 12.98
CA THR A 73 -26.84 -2.23 12.36
C THR A 73 -25.37 -2.06 12.76
N THR A 74 -24.76 -3.13 13.27
CA THR A 74 -23.34 -3.23 13.61
C THR A 74 -22.62 -4.14 12.62
N PHE A 75 -21.31 -4.03 12.54
CA PHE A 75 -20.50 -4.82 11.62
C PHE A 75 -19.69 -5.89 12.39
N ASP A 76 -19.52 -7.05 11.78
CA ASP A 76 -18.71 -8.15 12.30
C ASP A 76 -17.24 -8.01 11.90
N CYS A 77 -16.98 -7.37 10.76
CA CYS A 77 -15.62 -7.15 10.23
C CYS A 77 -15.60 -5.95 9.28
N VAL A 78 -14.47 -5.29 9.22
CA VAL A 78 -14.20 -4.22 8.25
C VAL A 78 -13.25 -4.72 7.18
N PHE A 79 -13.62 -4.59 5.92
CA PHE A 79 -12.71 -4.74 4.80
C PHE A 79 -12.12 -3.36 4.46
N ASN A 80 -10.83 -3.19 4.68
CA ASN A 80 -10.15 -1.92 4.43
C ASN A 80 -9.68 -1.85 2.97
N ALA A 81 -10.22 -0.90 2.21
CA ALA A 81 -9.82 -0.59 0.84
C ALA A 81 -9.39 0.88 0.67
N ILE A 82 -9.08 1.59 1.76
CA ILE A 82 -8.65 2.98 1.72
C ILE A 82 -7.15 3.06 1.44
N HIS A 83 -6.79 3.59 0.27
CA HIS A 83 -5.40 3.92 -0.08
C HIS A 83 -4.99 5.23 0.58
N GLY A 84 -3.77 5.26 1.15
CA GLY A 84 -3.27 6.40 1.91
C GLY A 84 -4.04 6.64 3.22
N SER A 85 -3.98 7.89 3.71
CA SER A 85 -4.65 8.29 4.96
C SER A 85 -6.19 8.28 4.81
N PRO A 86 -6.93 7.83 5.85
CA PRO A 86 -6.51 7.31 7.14
C PRO A 86 -6.44 5.76 7.16
N GLY A 87 -6.48 5.09 6.00
CA GLY A 87 -6.60 3.64 5.90
C GLY A 87 -5.27 2.90 5.92
N GLU A 88 -4.17 3.57 5.57
CA GLU A 88 -2.85 2.96 5.39
C GLU A 88 -1.79 3.47 6.39
N ASP A 89 -2.09 4.54 7.13
CA ASP A 89 -1.20 5.19 8.09
C ASP A 89 -1.39 4.77 9.55
N GLY A 90 -2.31 3.82 9.81
CA GLY A 90 -2.57 3.27 11.13
C GLY A 90 -3.78 3.86 11.86
N TYR A 91 -4.33 4.99 11.45
CA TYR A 91 -5.44 5.64 12.17
C TYR A 91 -6.71 4.78 12.19
N MET A 92 -7.16 4.26 11.06
CA MET A 92 -8.33 3.39 11.03
C MET A 92 -8.10 2.07 11.75
N GLN A 93 -6.89 1.51 11.66
CA GLN A 93 -6.52 0.30 12.39
C GLN A 93 -6.58 0.50 13.90
N ALA A 94 -6.07 1.65 14.40
CA ALA A 94 -6.14 2.02 15.81
C ALA A 94 -7.60 2.19 16.26
N TYR A 95 -8.41 2.89 15.48
CA TYR A 95 -9.82 3.12 15.78
C TYR A 95 -10.59 1.80 15.88
N PHE A 96 -10.47 0.89 14.90
CA PHE A 96 -11.12 -0.42 14.96
C PHE A 96 -10.59 -1.29 16.09
N LYS A 97 -9.31 -1.20 16.43
CA LYS A 97 -8.72 -1.90 17.58
C LYS A 97 -9.35 -1.48 18.91
N LEU A 98 -9.59 -0.17 19.09
CA LEU A 98 -10.26 0.35 20.30
C LEU A 98 -11.73 -0.13 20.39
N LEU A 99 -12.40 -0.34 19.25
CA LEU A 99 -13.75 -0.87 19.19
C LEU A 99 -13.83 -2.41 19.26
N ASN A 100 -12.71 -3.11 19.32
CA ASN A 100 -12.63 -4.58 19.17
C ASN A 100 -13.33 -5.06 17.88
N LEU A 101 -13.26 -4.28 16.82
CA LEU A 101 -13.84 -4.59 15.52
C LEU A 101 -12.75 -5.16 14.59
N PRO A 102 -12.84 -6.44 14.19
CA PRO A 102 -11.88 -7.05 13.28
C PRO A 102 -11.80 -6.32 11.94
N GLN A 103 -10.60 -6.28 11.34
CA GLN A 103 -10.38 -5.66 10.04
C GLN A 103 -9.30 -6.40 9.22
N THR A 104 -9.34 -6.31 7.89
CA THR A 104 -8.58 -7.16 6.97
C THR A 104 -7.13 -6.76 6.74
N SER A 105 -6.72 -5.53 7.10
CA SER A 105 -5.33 -5.09 6.93
C SER A 105 -4.45 -5.47 8.13
N CYS A 106 -3.17 -5.13 8.08
CA CYS A 106 -2.25 -5.28 9.21
C CYS A 106 -2.68 -4.41 10.41
N ASP A 107 -2.04 -4.61 11.57
CA ASP A 107 -2.32 -3.81 12.76
C ASP A 107 -1.76 -2.38 12.62
N MET A 108 -2.19 -1.48 13.51
CA MET A 108 -1.84 -0.05 13.52
C MET A 108 -0.32 0.21 13.41
N TYR A 109 0.49 -0.49 14.21
CA TYR A 109 1.93 -0.27 14.23
C TYR A 109 2.57 -0.58 12.88
N GLN A 110 2.20 -1.71 12.27
CA GLN A 110 2.71 -2.11 10.97
C GLN A 110 2.28 -1.14 9.87
N ALA A 111 1.02 -0.72 9.86
CA ALA A 111 0.51 0.26 8.92
C ALA A 111 1.28 1.59 9.02
N SER A 112 1.43 2.13 10.23
CA SER A 112 2.16 3.38 10.45
C SER A 112 3.63 3.29 10.03
N VAL A 113 4.31 2.18 10.38
CA VAL A 113 5.72 1.97 10.03
C VAL A 113 5.91 1.82 8.53
N THR A 114 5.07 1.03 7.85
CA THR A 114 5.23 0.79 6.41
C THR A 114 4.86 2.01 5.57
N PHE A 115 3.93 2.82 6.03
CA PHE A 115 3.55 4.07 5.38
C PHE A 115 4.67 5.13 5.45
N ASN A 116 5.49 5.09 6.51
CA ASN A 116 6.67 5.93 6.69
C ASN A 116 7.91 5.21 6.09
N LYS A 117 8.34 5.60 4.88
CA LYS A 117 9.47 4.98 4.16
C LYS A 117 10.74 4.99 4.98
N ARG A 118 11.08 6.12 5.62
CA ARG A 118 12.30 6.29 6.44
C ARG A 118 12.33 5.30 7.59
N ASP A 119 11.22 5.17 8.32
CA ASP A 119 11.10 4.29 9.49
C ASP A 119 11.10 2.83 9.05
N CYS A 120 10.33 2.47 8.03
CA CYS A 120 10.28 1.11 7.49
C CYS A 120 11.68 0.62 7.08
N LEU A 121 12.39 1.39 6.27
CA LEU A 121 13.73 1.04 5.82
C LEU A 121 14.74 1.00 6.98
N SER A 122 14.63 1.94 7.93
CA SER A 122 15.51 1.98 9.11
C SER A 122 15.33 0.78 10.02
N ILE A 123 14.08 0.31 10.22
CA ILE A 123 13.79 -0.89 11.00
C ILE A 123 14.32 -2.15 10.30
N LEU A 124 14.23 -2.22 8.98
CA LEU A 124 14.59 -3.43 8.22
C LEU A 124 16.12 -3.58 7.97
N LYS A 125 16.86 -2.47 7.92
CA LYS A 125 18.33 -2.48 7.72
C LYS A 125 19.09 -3.40 8.70
N PRO A 126 18.83 -3.38 10.03
CA PRO A 126 19.51 -4.26 10.99
C PRO A 126 19.29 -5.76 10.74
N TYR A 127 18.25 -6.13 10.01
CA TYR A 127 17.97 -7.52 9.61
C TYR A 127 18.68 -7.92 8.31
N GLY A 128 19.55 -7.05 7.78
CA GLY A 128 20.31 -7.30 6.55
C GLY A 128 19.49 -7.09 5.27
N ILE A 129 18.37 -6.37 5.32
CA ILE A 129 17.61 -5.99 4.14
C ILE A 129 18.34 -4.86 3.43
N LYS A 130 18.75 -5.10 2.18
CA LYS A 130 19.41 -4.10 1.34
C LYS A 130 18.40 -3.05 0.89
N THR A 131 18.82 -1.78 0.92
CA THR A 131 18.05 -0.60 0.48
C THR A 131 18.97 0.35 -0.26
N ALA A 132 18.45 1.37 -0.90
CA ALA A 132 19.24 2.47 -1.43
C ALA A 132 19.95 3.23 -0.28
N GLU A 133 21.12 3.85 -0.58
CA GLU A 133 21.70 4.84 0.31
C GLU A 133 20.74 6.03 0.41
N SER A 134 20.49 6.52 1.62
CA SER A 134 19.47 7.53 1.85
C SER A 134 19.96 8.67 2.73
N PHE A 135 19.43 9.87 2.47
CA PHE A 135 19.60 11.08 3.28
C PHE A 135 18.21 11.59 3.70
N TYR A 136 18.01 11.91 4.98
CA TYR A 136 16.74 12.33 5.55
C TYR A 136 16.75 13.83 5.79
N ILE A 137 15.67 14.51 5.42
CA ILE A 137 15.52 15.95 5.59
C ILE A 137 14.12 16.22 6.19
N ASN A 138 14.03 17.10 7.18
CA ASN A 138 12.77 17.56 7.75
C ASN A 138 12.53 19.00 7.32
N LEU A 139 11.28 19.41 7.29
CA LEU A 139 10.92 20.81 7.02
C LEU A 139 11.59 21.73 8.04
N GLY A 140 12.35 22.70 7.54
CA GLY A 140 13.10 23.66 8.37
C GLY A 140 14.55 23.27 8.64
N ASP A 141 15.00 22.07 8.22
CA ASP A 141 16.42 21.72 8.27
C ASP A 141 17.25 22.62 7.33
N THR A 142 18.51 22.86 7.70
CA THR A 142 19.48 23.48 6.79
C THR A 142 19.89 22.46 5.72
N ILE A 143 19.70 22.81 4.46
CA ILE A 143 20.02 21.94 3.32
C ILE A 143 21.50 22.06 2.97
N ASP A 144 22.25 20.99 3.13
CA ASP A 144 23.62 20.83 2.66
C ASP A 144 23.63 19.92 1.42
N GLU A 145 23.50 20.51 0.26
CA GLU A 145 23.45 19.80 -1.02
C GLU A 145 24.73 19.01 -1.29
N ASP A 146 25.91 19.49 -0.84
CA ASP A 146 27.17 18.77 -1.03
C ASP A 146 27.21 17.49 -0.18
N ALA A 147 26.74 17.56 1.07
CA ALA A 147 26.61 16.40 1.94
C ALA A 147 25.61 15.38 1.37
N ILE A 148 24.47 15.85 0.83
CA ILE A 148 23.46 14.98 0.18
C ILE A 148 24.09 14.26 -1.01
N VAL A 149 24.64 15.00 -1.97
CA VAL A 149 25.24 14.42 -3.19
C VAL A 149 26.41 13.47 -2.85
N LYS A 150 27.24 13.84 -1.88
CA LYS A 150 28.33 12.96 -1.42
C LYS A 150 27.82 11.61 -0.89
N LYS A 151 26.64 11.60 -0.27
CA LYS A 151 26.07 10.37 0.34
C LYS A 151 25.34 9.52 -0.68
N VAL A 152 24.45 10.12 -1.47
CA VAL A 152 23.54 9.36 -2.35
C VAL A 152 24.03 9.27 -3.79
N ASN A 153 25.00 10.10 -4.20
CA ASN A 153 25.44 10.30 -5.58
C ASN A 153 24.33 10.85 -6.50
N LEU A 154 24.66 11.08 -7.75
CA LEU A 154 23.72 11.45 -8.82
C LEU A 154 23.76 10.39 -9.92
N PRO A 155 22.64 10.09 -10.59
CA PRO A 155 21.31 10.63 -10.26
C PRO A 155 20.77 10.10 -8.92
N CYS A 156 19.86 10.85 -8.31
CA CYS A 156 19.17 10.45 -7.08
C CYS A 156 17.66 10.73 -7.17
N PHE A 157 16.90 10.18 -6.24
CA PHE A 157 15.47 10.47 -6.10
C PHE A 157 15.23 11.29 -4.84
N VAL A 158 14.45 12.36 -4.96
CA VAL A 158 13.88 13.10 -3.83
C VAL A 158 12.41 12.70 -3.72
N LYS A 159 11.97 12.27 -2.54
CA LYS A 159 10.64 11.70 -2.32
C LYS A 159 10.02 12.24 -1.03
N ALA A 160 8.74 12.53 -1.05
CA ALA A 160 7.94 12.66 0.17
C ALA A 160 7.96 11.32 0.95
N ASN A 161 8.07 11.39 2.27
CA ASN A 161 8.23 10.20 3.11
C ASN A 161 6.93 9.39 3.22
N LYS A 162 5.79 10.07 3.45
CA LYS A 162 4.47 9.48 3.71
C LYS A 162 3.49 9.78 2.56
N ALA A 163 3.91 9.54 1.33
CA ALA A 163 3.06 9.71 0.15
C ALA A 163 3.05 8.44 -0.71
N GLY A 164 1.90 8.17 -1.32
CA GLY A 164 1.68 7.08 -2.27
C GLY A 164 1.68 7.56 -3.72
N SER A 165 1.42 6.64 -4.67
CA SER A 165 1.20 6.92 -6.10
C SER A 165 2.23 7.81 -6.79
N SER A 166 3.48 7.80 -6.32
CA SER A 166 4.60 8.62 -6.81
C SER A 166 4.39 10.14 -6.72
N PHE A 167 3.47 10.63 -5.88
CA PHE A 167 3.35 12.05 -5.58
C PHE A 167 4.59 12.56 -4.83
N GLY A 168 5.06 13.77 -5.20
CA GLY A 168 6.24 14.37 -4.59
C GLY A 168 7.56 13.64 -4.88
N ILE A 169 7.64 12.82 -5.95
CA ILE A 169 8.87 12.16 -6.37
C ILE A 169 9.49 12.92 -7.54
N THR A 170 10.79 13.21 -7.42
CA THR A 170 11.59 13.82 -8.49
C THR A 170 12.92 13.09 -8.63
N LYS A 171 13.28 12.69 -9.87
CA LYS A 171 14.61 12.19 -10.20
C LYS A 171 15.52 13.38 -10.53
N VAL A 172 16.63 13.48 -9.82
CA VAL A 172 17.56 14.61 -9.90
C VAL A 172 18.85 14.13 -10.56
N TYR A 173 19.22 14.76 -11.66
CA TYR A 173 20.44 14.44 -12.43
C TYR A 173 21.59 15.38 -12.15
N LYS A 174 21.30 16.61 -11.71
CA LYS A 174 22.29 17.67 -11.44
C LYS A 174 22.03 18.28 -10.08
N LYS A 175 23.12 18.65 -9.40
CA LYS A 175 23.04 19.25 -8.07
C LYS A 175 22.15 20.51 -8.05
N GLU A 176 22.20 21.32 -9.10
CA GLU A 176 21.45 22.57 -9.23
C GLU A 176 19.93 22.38 -9.19
N ASP A 177 19.42 21.18 -9.51
CA ASP A 177 18.01 20.84 -9.49
C ASP A 177 17.53 20.32 -8.12
N LEU A 178 18.46 20.07 -7.18
CA LEU A 178 18.17 19.40 -5.92
C LEU A 178 17.22 20.21 -5.04
N GLN A 179 17.46 21.51 -4.88
CA GLN A 179 16.60 22.39 -4.07
C GLN A 179 15.17 22.41 -4.59
N ASN A 180 14.99 22.51 -5.92
CA ASN A 180 13.65 22.51 -6.51
C ASN A 180 12.93 21.19 -6.28
N ALA A 181 13.62 20.05 -6.35
CA ALA A 181 13.07 18.73 -6.05
C ALA A 181 12.67 18.60 -4.57
N ILE A 182 13.45 19.14 -3.65
CA ILE A 182 13.16 19.22 -2.22
C ILE A 182 11.89 20.04 -1.99
N ASP A 183 11.78 21.22 -2.61
CA ASP A 183 10.62 22.10 -2.48
C ASP A 183 9.33 21.44 -3.02
N VAL A 184 9.45 20.62 -4.06
CA VAL A 184 8.32 19.83 -4.60
C VAL A 184 7.89 18.76 -3.60
N ALA A 185 8.84 18.02 -3.02
CA ALA A 185 8.54 16.95 -2.06
C ALA A 185 7.92 17.50 -0.77
N PHE A 186 8.36 18.66 -0.29
CA PHE A 186 7.80 19.33 0.89
C PHE A 186 6.37 19.87 0.72
N LYS A 187 5.83 19.89 -0.50
CA LYS A 187 4.41 20.19 -0.70
C LYS A 187 3.51 19.01 -0.31
N GLU A 188 4.06 17.80 -0.27
CA GLU A 188 3.32 16.58 0.03
C GLU A 188 3.52 16.10 1.48
N ASP A 189 4.69 16.33 2.09
CA ASP A 189 5.02 15.88 3.45
C ASP A 189 6.07 16.79 4.10
N ASP A 190 6.06 16.94 5.40
CA ASP A 190 7.05 17.65 6.21
C ASP A 190 8.36 16.85 6.45
N GLU A 191 8.38 15.61 6.03
CA GLU A 191 9.54 14.72 6.03
C GLU A 191 9.81 14.22 4.60
N ILE A 192 11.05 14.26 4.17
CA ILE A 192 11.46 13.76 2.85
C ILE A 192 12.66 12.82 2.94
N ILE A 193 12.79 11.94 1.96
CA ILE A 193 13.92 11.04 1.80
C ILE A 193 14.57 11.31 0.45
N VAL A 194 15.90 11.45 0.44
CA VAL A 194 16.70 11.45 -0.79
C VAL A 194 17.41 10.13 -0.89
N GLU A 195 17.25 9.42 -2.02
CA GLU A 195 17.79 8.06 -2.21
C GLU A 195 18.67 7.98 -3.45
N SER A 196 19.75 7.20 -3.34
CA SER A 196 20.58 6.86 -4.49
C SER A 196 19.75 6.15 -5.56
N PHE A 197 20.03 6.44 -6.83
CA PHE A 197 19.45 5.70 -7.94
C PHE A 197 19.95 4.25 -7.94
N LEU A 198 19.02 3.34 -8.02
CA LEU A 198 19.29 1.91 -8.22
C LEU A 198 19.03 1.59 -9.70
N ASP A 199 20.10 1.33 -10.45
CA ASP A 199 20.01 0.91 -11.84
C ASP A 199 19.79 -0.59 -11.92
N GLY A 200 18.57 -1.01 -12.39
CA GLY A 200 18.25 -2.43 -12.44
C GLY A 200 16.79 -2.72 -12.73
N THR A 201 16.45 -4.01 -12.65
CA THR A 201 15.08 -4.49 -12.89
C THR A 201 14.20 -4.24 -11.68
N GLU A 202 13.11 -3.49 -11.86
CA GLU A 202 12.11 -3.26 -10.82
C GLU A 202 11.09 -4.40 -10.80
N VAL A 203 10.80 -4.89 -9.60
CA VAL A 203 9.81 -5.95 -9.37
C VAL A 203 8.94 -5.63 -8.17
N SER A 204 7.69 -6.09 -8.26
CA SER A 204 6.70 -6.00 -7.20
C SER A 204 6.30 -7.40 -6.75
N VAL A 205 6.30 -7.63 -5.43
CA VAL A 205 6.03 -8.94 -4.82
C VAL A 205 4.90 -8.84 -3.82
N GLY A 206 3.79 -9.49 -4.11
CA GLY A 206 2.67 -9.65 -3.19
C GLY A 206 2.97 -10.73 -2.16
N VAL A 207 2.73 -10.42 -0.88
CA VAL A 207 2.76 -11.41 0.21
C VAL A 207 1.47 -11.30 1.00
N ILE A 208 0.80 -12.41 1.24
CA ILE A 208 -0.51 -12.43 1.88
C ILE A 208 -0.58 -13.48 2.99
N THR A 209 -1.44 -13.26 3.99
CA THR A 209 -1.90 -14.34 4.86
C THR A 209 -2.98 -15.11 4.12
N TYR A 210 -2.73 -16.37 3.80
CA TYR A 210 -3.65 -17.21 3.05
C TYR A 210 -3.84 -18.56 3.73
N LYS A 211 -5.06 -18.85 4.16
CA LYS A 211 -5.44 -20.08 4.88
C LYS A 211 -4.55 -20.34 6.12
N GLY A 212 -4.21 -19.26 6.84
CA GLY A 212 -3.41 -19.29 8.06
C GLY A 212 -1.89 -19.26 7.86
N GLU A 213 -1.42 -19.24 6.60
CA GLU A 213 0.01 -19.26 6.28
C GLU A 213 0.45 -18.01 5.50
N THR A 214 1.72 -17.65 5.62
CA THR A 214 2.34 -16.62 4.78
C THR A 214 2.59 -17.17 3.38
N LYS A 215 1.93 -16.59 2.38
CA LYS A 215 2.07 -16.98 0.97
C LYS A 215 2.64 -15.85 0.15
N VAL A 216 3.77 -16.10 -0.53
CA VAL A 216 4.32 -15.23 -1.55
C VAL A 216 3.60 -15.50 -2.86
N LEU A 217 3.16 -14.45 -3.53
CA LEU A 217 2.51 -14.52 -4.84
C LEU A 217 3.53 -14.44 -5.97
N PRO A 218 3.17 -14.86 -7.20
CA PRO A 218 4.03 -14.68 -8.37
C PRO A 218 4.48 -13.24 -8.54
N ILE A 219 5.75 -13.05 -8.87
CA ILE A 219 6.39 -11.74 -8.97
C ILE A 219 5.91 -11.02 -10.23
N THR A 220 5.72 -9.72 -10.15
CA THR A 220 5.47 -8.83 -11.30
C THR A 220 6.71 -8.01 -11.61
N GLU A 221 7.18 -8.03 -12.84
CA GLU A 221 8.19 -7.11 -13.36
C GLU A 221 7.51 -5.81 -13.79
N ILE A 222 8.09 -4.69 -13.41
CA ILE A 222 7.65 -3.35 -13.79
C ILE A 222 8.59 -2.84 -14.87
N VAL A 223 8.05 -2.62 -16.07
CA VAL A 223 8.79 -2.03 -17.20
C VAL A 223 8.18 -0.67 -17.49
N SER A 224 8.84 0.39 -17.04
CA SER A 224 8.42 1.75 -17.34
C SER A 224 8.98 2.20 -18.67
N ASN A 225 8.13 2.83 -19.50
CA ASN A 225 8.58 3.55 -20.69
C ASN A 225 9.11 4.94 -20.34
N ASN A 226 8.83 5.40 -19.11
CA ASN A 226 9.29 6.66 -18.56
C ASN A 226 10.61 6.45 -17.81
N ASP A 227 11.24 7.54 -17.43
CA ASP A 227 12.49 7.54 -16.66
C ASP A 227 12.40 6.82 -15.30
N PHE A 228 11.18 6.67 -14.77
CA PHE A 228 10.83 5.84 -13.61
C PHE A 228 9.32 5.53 -13.59
N PHE A 229 8.89 4.67 -12.67
CA PHE A 229 7.49 4.25 -12.51
C PHE A 229 6.68 5.35 -11.80
N ASP A 230 6.37 6.42 -12.52
CA ASP A 230 5.61 7.57 -12.04
C ASP A 230 4.08 7.34 -12.05
N TYR A 231 3.29 8.37 -11.66
CA TYR A 231 1.83 8.31 -11.66
C TYR A 231 1.26 7.96 -13.06
N LYS A 232 1.83 8.52 -14.12
CA LYS A 232 1.36 8.27 -15.49
C LYS A 232 1.64 6.83 -15.89
N ALA A 233 2.82 6.31 -15.55
CA ALA A 233 3.17 4.92 -15.76
C ALA A 233 2.20 3.99 -14.99
N LYS A 234 1.85 4.31 -13.75
CA LYS A 234 0.94 3.50 -12.91
C LYS A 234 -0.50 3.47 -13.39
N TYR A 235 -1.04 4.56 -13.92
CA TYR A 235 -2.49 4.72 -14.13
C TYR A 235 -2.91 5.09 -15.56
N LEU A 236 -1.98 5.52 -16.42
CA LEU A 236 -2.27 5.93 -17.81
C LEU A 236 -1.72 4.96 -18.88
N GLY A 237 -1.21 3.78 -18.45
CA GLY A 237 -0.78 2.74 -19.38
C GLY A 237 0.60 3.00 -20.01
N GLU A 238 1.45 3.84 -19.38
CA GLU A 238 2.82 4.12 -19.83
C GLU A 238 3.85 3.14 -19.23
N SER A 239 3.38 2.03 -18.65
CA SER A 239 4.20 0.92 -18.17
C SER A 239 3.62 -0.42 -18.59
N GLN A 240 4.47 -1.45 -18.56
CA GLN A 240 4.06 -2.84 -18.68
C GLN A 240 4.29 -3.55 -17.35
N GLU A 241 3.26 -4.21 -16.85
CA GLU A 241 3.29 -5.06 -15.68
C GLU A 241 3.26 -6.52 -16.15
N ILE A 242 4.39 -7.21 -16.04
CA ILE A 242 4.56 -8.58 -16.56
C ILE A 242 4.55 -9.58 -15.41
N THR A 243 3.50 -10.39 -15.32
CA THR A 243 3.35 -11.45 -14.32
C THR A 243 3.16 -12.80 -15.00
N PRO A 244 4.04 -13.80 -14.75
CA PRO A 244 5.23 -13.77 -13.92
C PRO A 244 6.37 -12.93 -14.52
N ALA A 245 7.22 -12.38 -13.65
CA ALA A 245 8.38 -11.59 -14.02
C ALA A 245 9.42 -12.40 -14.83
N ARG A 246 10.15 -11.72 -15.72
CA ARG A 246 11.22 -12.33 -16.52
C ARG A 246 12.54 -12.36 -15.74
N LEU A 247 12.56 -13.10 -14.64
CA LEU A 247 13.71 -13.28 -13.77
C LEU A 247 14.40 -14.62 -14.01
N THR A 248 15.68 -14.70 -13.66
CA THR A 248 16.34 -16.01 -13.51
C THR A 248 15.79 -16.71 -12.28
N LYS A 249 15.88 -18.05 -12.22
CA LYS A 249 15.45 -18.83 -11.05
C LYS A 249 16.12 -18.37 -9.75
N GLU A 250 17.40 -18.01 -9.82
CA GLU A 250 18.14 -17.51 -8.68
C GLU A 250 17.59 -16.16 -8.18
N GLN A 251 17.30 -15.22 -9.10
CA GLN A 251 16.70 -13.93 -8.75
C GLN A 251 15.30 -14.12 -8.15
N GLU A 252 14.48 -14.98 -8.78
CA GLU A 252 13.15 -15.30 -8.28
C GLU A 252 13.19 -15.85 -6.84
N GLU A 253 14.07 -16.81 -6.57
CA GLU A 253 14.23 -17.40 -5.24
C GLU A 253 14.71 -16.34 -4.22
N LYS A 254 15.72 -15.53 -4.56
CA LYS A 254 16.24 -14.47 -3.69
C LYS A 254 15.15 -13.49 -3.26
N VAL A 255 14.38 -12.96 -4.21
CA VAL A 255 13.36 -11.96 -3.88
C VAL A 255 12.15 -12.57 -3.18
N ASN A 256 11.75 -13.81 -3.49
CA ASN A 256 10.69 -14.52 -2.78
C ASN A 256 11.05 -14.74 -1.30
N VAL A 257 12.27 -15.21 -1.02
CA VAL A 257 12.78 -15.39 0.35
C VAL A 257 12.84 -14.03 1.06
N LEU A 258 13.30 -12.99 0.37
CA LEU A 258 13.42 -11.65 0.95
C LEU A 258 12.04 -11.05 1.26
N ALA A 259 11.07 -11.12 0.34
CA ALA A 259 9.72 -10.59 0.53
C ALA A 259 8.99 -11.30 1.69
N LYS A 260 9.11 -12.63 1.76
CA LYS A 260 8.60 -13.40 2.91
C LYS A 260 9.25 -12.96 4.21
N LYS A 261 10.59 -12.80 4.23
CA LYS A 261 11.35 -12.35 5.40
C LYS A 261 10.90 -10.95 5.86
N VAL A 262 10.70 -9.99 4.94
CA VAL A 262 10.19 -8.65 5.25
C VAL A 262 8.81 -8.73 5.91
N TYR A 263 7.90 -9.50 5.33
CA TYR A 263 6.55 -9.71 5.87
C TYR A 263 6.59 -10.28 7.30
N GLU A 264 7.43 -11.27 7.55
CA GLU A 264 7.57 -11.95 8.85
C GLU A 264 8.27 -11.05 9.90
N ILE A 265 9.32 -10.31 9.54
CA ILE A 265 10.01 -9.37 10.44
C ILE A 265 9.03 -8.30 10.93
N LEU A 266 8.24 -7.73 10.02
CA LEU A 266 7.24 -6.72 10.34
C LEU A 266 5.98 -7.32 11.02
N LYS A 267 5.89 -8.64 11.16
CA LYS A 267 4.72 -9.35 11.71
C LYS A 267 3.42 -8.94 11.00
N MET A 268 3.48 -8.91 9.68
CA MET A 268 2.38 -8.46 8.83
C MET A 268 1.20 -9.43 8.88
N LYS A 269 0.01 -8.91 8.58
CA LYS A 269 -1.24 -9.65 8.35
C LYS A 269 -1.92 -9.11 7.10
N GLY A 270 -2.85 -9.88 6.57
CA GLY A 270 -3.62 -9.48 5.39
C GLY A 270 -2.75 -9.39 4.14
N PHE A 271 -2.93 -8.33 3.38
CA PHE A 271 -2.22 -8.09 2.13
C PHE A 271 -1.01 -7.19 2.33
N SER A 272 0.07 -7.47 1.62
CA SER A 272 1.16 -6.54 1.41
C SER A 272 1.71 -6.67 0.00
N ARG A 273 2.34 -5.62 -0.50
CA ARG A 273 3.06 -5.59 -1.75
C ARG A 273 4.33 -4.80 -1.55
N SER A 274 5.47 -5.49 -1.64
CA SER A 274 6.80 -4.90 -1.48
C SER A 274 7.43 -4.68 -2.85
N GLU A 275 8.14 -3.57 -3.03
CA GLU A 275 8.80 -3.19 -4.27
C GLU A 275 10.31 -3.28 -4.12
N TYR A 276 10.96 -3.85 -5.13
CA TYR A 276 12.41 -4.10 -5.13
C TYR A 276 13.01 -3.71 -6.47
N ILE A 277 14.27 -3.25 -6.44
CA ILE A 277 15.11 -3.14 -7.63
C ILE A 277 16.29 -4.09 -7.48
N PHE A 278 16.51 -4.92 -8.51
CA PHE A 278 17.70 -5.75 -8.62
C PHE A 278 18.88 -4.91 -9.07
N LYS A 279 19.84 -4.68 -8.17
CA LYS A 279 21.12 -4.06 -8.47
C LYS A 279 22.24 -5.09 -8.25
N ASP A 280 23.09 -5.30 -9.26
CA ASP A 280 24.18 -6.27 -9.20
C ASP A 280 23.72 -7.69 -8.80
N GLY A 281 22.52 -8.10 -9.26
CA GLY A 281 21.93 -9.40 -8.98
C GLY A 281 21.32 -9.55 -7.57
N GLU A 282 21.26 -8.48 -6.79
CA GLU A 282 20.71 -8.46 -5.42
C GLU A 282 19.48 -7.55 -5.31
N PRO A 283 18.37 -8.03 -4.72
CA PRO A 283 17.17 -7.23 -4.55
C PRO A 283 17.36 -6.20 -3.43
N HIS A 284 17.06 -4.93 -3.73
CA HIS A 284 17.06 -3.82 -2.78
C HIS A 284 15.60 -3.38 -2.57
N LEU A 285 15.17 -3.35 -1.33
CA LEU A 285 13.81 -2.93 -0.97
C LEU A 285 13.63 -1.42 -1.18
N LEU A 286 12.53 -1.03 -1.82
CA LEU A 286 12.10 0.36 -1.98
C LEU A 286 11.04 0.75 -0.95
N GLU A 287 9.94 -0.01 -0.88
CA GLU A 287 8.81 0.26 0.00
C GLU A 287 7.96 -0.99 0.24
N VAL A 288 7.10 -0.92 1.25
CA VAL A 288 6.08 -1.92 1.58
C VAL A 288 4.71 -1.25 1.63
N ASN A 289 3.81 -1.66 0.75
CA ASN A 289 2.45 -1.17 0.67
C ASN A 289 1.51 -2.18 1.33
N THR A 290 0.63 -1.73 2.25
CA THR A 290 -0.26 -2.59 3.04
C THR A 290 -1.71 -2.59 2.60
N ILE A 291 -2.09 -1.64 1.75
CA ILE A 291 -3.42 -1.59 1.11
C ILE A 291 -3.23 -1.50 -0.41
N PRO A 292 -2.73 -2.57 -1.05
CA PRO A 292 -2.51 -2.57 -2.49
C PRO A 292 -3.83 -2.43 -3.25
N GLY A 293 -3.76 -1.91 -4.50
CA GLY A 293 -4.93 -1.80 -5.37
C GLY A 293 -5.64 -3.13 -5.58
N LEU A 294 -6.97 -3.11 -5.63
CA LEU A 294 -7.81 -4.31 -5.69
C LEU A 294 -8.67 -4.39 -6.96
N THR A 295 -8.47 -3.51 -7.93
CA THR A 295 -9.11 -3.66 -9.26
C THR A 295 -8.50 -4.83 -10.01
N LYS A 296 -9.21 -5.36 -11.01
CA LYS A 296 -8.72 -6.49 -11.82
C LYS A 296 -7.38 -6.21 -12.50
N GLN A 297 -7.10 -4.95 -12.81
CA GLN A 297 -5.86 -4.49 -13.42
C GLN A 297 -4.75 -4.20 -12.40
N SER A 298 -5.04 -4.20 -11.11
CA SER A 298 -4.03 -3.97 -10.08
C SER A 298 -3.08 -5.17 -9.94
N ILE A 299 -1.85 -4.91 -9.56
CA ILE A 299 -0.76 -5.91 -9.50
C ILE A 299 -1.11 -7.09 -8.58
N LEU A 300 -1.55 -6.84 -7.34
CA LEU A 300 -1.86 -7.93 -6.40
C LEU A 300 -2.98 -8.86 -6.91
N PRO A 301 -4.12 -8.37 -7.44
CA PRO A 301 -5.11 -9.19 -8.15
C PRO A 301 -4.56 -10.01 -9.31
N GLN A 302 -3.69 -9.44 -10.14
CA GLN A 302 -3.04 -10.16 -11.25
C GLN A 302 -2.14 -11.28 -10.73
N GLN A 303 -1.33 -11.01 -9.70
CA GLN A 303 -0.49 -12.00 -9.04
C GLN A 303 -1.31 -13.14 -8.42
N ALA A 304 -2.43 -12.81 -7.76
CA ALA A 304 -3.34 -13.81 -7.21
C ALA A 304 -3.94 -14.70 -8.30
N ALA A 305 -4.37 -14.11 -9.43
CA ALA A 305 -4.91 -14.86 -10.57
C ALA A 305 -3.87 -15.84 -11.14
N VAL A 306 -2.62 -15.42 -11.33
CA VAL A 306 -1.52 -16.29 -11.78
C VAL A 306 -1.23 -17.39 -10.76
N ALA A 307 -1.39 -17.13 -9.46
CA ALA A 307 -1.31 -18.15 -8.39
C ALA A 307 -2.52 -19.10 -8.34
N GLY A 308 -3.51 -18.94 -9.22
CA GLY A 308 -4.74 -19.75 -9.23
C GLY A 308 -5.75 -19.35 -8.15
N ILE A 309 -5.62 -18.16 -7.55
CA ILE A 309 -6.52 -17.64 -6.52
C ILE A 309 -7.47 -16.64 -7.17
N ALA A 310 -8.76 -16.99 -7.27
CA ALA A 310 -9.78 -16.08 -7.78
C ALA A 310 -10.02 -14.91 -6.82
N LEU A 311 -10.35 -13.72 -7.33
CA LEU A 311 -10.58 -12.53 -6.49
C LEU A 311 -11.65 -12.73 -5.42
N PRO A 312 -12.81 -13.38 -5.69
CA PRO A 312 -13.77 -13.69 -4.62
C PRO A 312 -13.17 -14.54 -3.50
N GLU A 313 -12.31 -15.52 -3.82
CA GLU A 313 -11.62 -16.33 -2.84
C GLU A 313 -10.57 -15.53 -2.06
N LEU A 314 -9.83 -14.64 -2.74
CA LEU A 314 -8.85 -13.76 -2.11
C LEU A 314 -9.51 -12.86 -1.06
N PHE A 315 -10.65 -12.24 -1.40
CA PHE A 315 -11.37 -11.34 -0.50
C PHE A 315 -12.08 -12.10 0.64
N ASP A 316 -12.67 -13.25 0.34
CA ASP A 316 -13.27 -14.14 1.36
C ASP A 316 -12.20 -14.57 2.37
N ASN A 317 -11.02 -14.98 1.89
CA ASN A 317 -9.90 -15.36 2.75
C ASN A 317 -9.46 -14.20 3.67
N ALA A 318 -9.37 -12.97 3.17
CA ALA A 318 -8.99 -11.83 4.00
C ALA A 318 -9.97 -11.60 5.16
N ILE A 319 -11.27 -11.74 4.92
CA ILE A 319 -12.31 -11.64 5.95
C ILE A 319 -12.21 -12.82 6.93
N VAL A 320 -12.03 -14.04 6.44
CA VAL A 320 -11.90 -15.24 7.30
C VAL A 320 -10.67 -15.12 8.21
N GLU A 321 -9.54 -14.63 7.68
CA GLU A 321 -8.32 -14.41 8.48
C GLU A 321 -8.52 -13.31 9.54
N ALA A 322 -9.23 -12.24 9.21
CA ALA A 322 -9.51 -11.16 10.14
C ALA A 322 -10.45 -11.57 11.30
N LEU A 323 -11.30 -12.57 11.08
CA LEU A 323 -12.30 -13.06 12.05
C LEU A 323 -11.76 -14.16 12.99
N LYS A 324 -10.51 -14.62 12.81
CA LYS A 324 -9.83 -15.54 13.73
C LYS A 324 -9.39 -14.84 15.00
#